data_d9c3ce61ebdf7d3b3421b80e723d9ed2
#
_entry.id   d9c3ce61ebdf7d3b3421b80e723d9ed2
#
_cell.length_a   1.000
_cell.length_b   1.000
_cell.length_c   1.000
_cell.angle_alpha   90.00
_cell.angle_beta   90.00
_cell.angle_gamma   90.00
#
_symmetry.space_group_name_H-M   'P 1'
#
loop_
_entity.id
_entity.type
_entity.pdbx_description
1 polymer ?
#
loop_
_entity_poly.entity_id
_entity_poly.type
_entity_poly.pdbx_seq_one_letter_code
_entity_poly.pdbx_strand_id
1 'polypeptide(L)'
;AAELSLGADSFVFADDNPAERAIVAAQLPGVATPVLDGAENYIKMLDHGGYFETTILSGDDLKKTAQYHARAQAAQAQAAFADYGQYLDSLEMTATIRPFEAVYMQRIAQLTNKSNQFNLTTLRCTEDDIRSMAEKPDWITLYGKLVDKFADNGVVTVVAGQAQGQSLCLRLWLMSCRVLKRGMEDAMMDTLAAKAAAAGYTALEGYYYPTAKNAMVREFYAGYGFEKTAEDADGNTTWRLDLAAYNPRCPHIKIET
;
A
#
# COMPACT_ATOMS: atom_id res chain seq x y z
N ALA A 1 -18.24 0.64 3.29
CA ALA A 1 -16.92 0.65 3.93
C ALA A 1 -16.12 -0.60 3.58
N ALA A 2 -16.56 -1.79 3.98
CA ALA A 2 -15.83 -3.05 3.74
C ALA A 2 -15.60 -3.32 2.24
N GLU A 3 -16.61 -3.18 1.39
CA GLU A 3 -16.54 -3.39 -0.05
C GLU A 3 -15.51 -2.48 -0.73
N LEU A 4 -15.43 -1.21 -0.31
CA LEU A 4 -14.47 -0.23 -0.83
C LEU A 4 -13.12 -0.27 -0.12
N SER A 5 -12.99 -1.05 0.97
CA SER A 5 -11.83 -1.07 1.86
C SER A 5 -11.45 0.34 2.36
N LEU A 6 -12.46 1.16 2.70
CA LEU A 6 -12.31 2.48 3.29
C LEU A 6 -12.72 2.45 4.76
N GLY A 7 -12.06 3.26 5.59
CA GLY A 7 -12.46 3.49 6.96
C GLY A 7 -13.77 4.29 7.03
N ALA A 8 -14.50 4.21 8.15
CA ALA A 8 -15.72 4.99 8.36
C ALA A 8 -15.47 6.51 8.27
N ASP A 9 -14.28 6.94 8.64
CA ASP A 9 -13.78 8.32 8.56
C ASP A 9 -13.63 8.87 7.13
N SER A 10 -13.77 8.00 6.12
CA SER A 10 -13.72 8.38 4.70
C SER A 10 -15.10 8.62 4.08
N PHE A 11 -16.17 8.55 4.89
CA PHE A 11 -17.54 8.72 4.39
C PHE A 11 -18.21 9.96 4.96
N VAL A 12 -19.05 10.55 4.12
CA VAL A 12 -19.99 11.60 4.50
C VAL A 12 -21.40 11.06 4.27
N PHE A 13 -22.24 11.09 5.29
CA PHE A 13 -23.65 10.74 5.19
C PHE A 13 -24.46 12.02 5.11
N ALA A 14 -24.98 12.32 3.93
CA ALA A 14 -25.79 13.49 3.66
C ALA A 14 -27.28 13.09 3.53
N ASP A 15 -28.10 13.54 4.43
CA ASP A 15 -29.53 13.25 4.49
C ASP A 15 -30.27 14.49 5.02
N ASP A 16 -31.46 14.80 4.53
CA ASP A 16 -32.26 15.93 4.97
C ASP A 16 -33.02 15.61 6.25
N ASN A 17 -33.25 14.33 6.56
CA ASN A 17 -33.92 13.90 7.76
C ASN A 17 -32.99 13.95 8.98
N PRO A 18 -33.23 14.82 9.98
CA PRO A 18 -32.37 14.90 11.17
C PRO A 18 -32.38 13.62 12.00
N ALA A 19 -33.45 12.81 11.98
CA ALA A 19 -33.49 11.54 12.71
C ALA A 19 -32.56 10.51 12.09
N GLU A 20 -32.47 10.41 10.77
CA GLU A 20 -31.56 9.51 10.05
C GLU A 20 -30.10 9.91 10.32
N ARG A 21 -29.79 11.20 10.24
CA ARG A 21 -28.46 11.71 10.59
C ARG A 21 -28.06 11.37 12.03
N ALA A 22 -29.00 11.52 12.99
CA ALA A 22 -28.76 11.22 14.40
C ALA A 22 -28.47 9.71 14.62
N ILE A 23 -29.18 8.83 13.92
CA ILE A 23 -28.96 7.37 13.97
C ILE A 23 -27.56 7.05 13.46
N VAL A 24 -27.17 7.57 12.30
CA VAL A 24 -25.84 7.31 11.71
C VAL A 24 -24.73 7.87 12.61
N ALA A 25 -24.87 9.09 13.13
CA ALA A 25 -23.91 9.70 14.05
C ALA A 25 -23.71 8.87 15.33
N ALA A 26 -24.79 8.29 15.86
CA ALA A 26 -24.73 7.46 17.07
C ALA A 26 -24.11 6.08 16.82
N GLN A 27 -24.42 5.46 15.68
CA GLN A 27 -23.95 4.10 15.35
C GLN A 27 -22.59 4.07 14.69
N LEU A 28 -22.23 5.10 13.93
CA LEU A 28 -21.01 5.20 13.14
C LEU A 28 -20.30 6.55 13.40
N PRO A 29 -19.73 6.76 14.59
CA PRO A 29 -19.17 8.07 14.99
C PRO A 29 -17.98 8.53 14.12
N GLY A 30 -17.42 7.64 13.28
CA GLY A 30 -16.39 8.01 12.31
C GLY A 30 -16.92 8.60 11.00
N VAL A 31 -18.24 8.49 10.74
CA VAL A 31 -18.86 9.04 9.53
C VAL A 31 -19.26 10.50 9.77
N ALA A 32 -18.86 11.41 8.88
CA ALA A 32 -19.30 12.79 8.96
C ALA A 32 -20.78 12.90 8.59
N THR A 33 -21.58 13.55 9.44
CA THR A 33 -23.03 13.74 9.24
C THR A 33 -23.36 15.23 9.24
N PRO A 34 -23.14 15.96 8.11
CA PRO A 34 -23.39 17.38 8.04
C PRO A 34 -24.86 17.73 8.28
N VAL A 35 -25.10 18.86 8.93
CA VAL A 35 -26.44 19.40 9.06
C VAL A 35 -26.88 19.98 7.73
N LEU A 36 -28.00 19.52 7.19
CA LEU A 36 -28.57 19.99 5.94
C LEU A 36 -29.89 20.68 6.21
N ASP A 37 -29.88 22.01 6.20
CA ASP A 37 -31.06 22.85 6.46
C ASP A 37 -31.44 23.60 5.20
N GLY A 38 -32.64 23.29 4.67
CA GLY A 38 -33.18 23.89 3.47
C GLY A 38 -32.51 23.40 2.18
N ALA A 39 -33.28 22.88 1.24
CA ALA A 39 -32.79 22.27 0.01
C ALA A 39 -31.92 23.24 -0.80
N GLU A 40 -32.19 24.53 -0.74
CA GLU A 40 -31.46 25.60 -1.42
C GLU A 40 -30.00 25.76 -0.91
N ASN A 41 -29.72 25.26 0.31
CA ASN A 41 -28.42 25.39 0.95
C ASN A 41 -27.57 24.14 0.89
N TYR A 42 -28.06 22.98 0.43
CA TYR A 42 -27.37 21.70 0.53
C TYR A 42 -25.98 21.73 -0.11
N ILE A 43 -25.87 22.23 -1.34
CA ILE A 43 -24.59 22.32 -2.05
C ILE A 43 -23.62 23.20 -1.26
N LYS A 44 -24.10 24.37 -0.81
CA LYS A 44 -23.29 25.32 -0.04
C LYS A 44 -22.79 24.72 1.29
N MET A 45 -23.64 23.98 1.99
CA MET A 45 -23.28 23.36 3.27
C MET A 45 -22.24 22.25 3.10
N LEU A 46 -22.38 21.42 2.05
CA LEU A 46 -21.41 20.39 1.72
C LEU A 46 -20.07 20.98 1.29
N ASP A 47 -20.11 22.04 0.47
CA ASP A 47 -18.91 22.74 0.00
C ASP A 47 -18.17 23.42 1.16
N HIS A 48 -18.87 24.17 2.01
CA HIS A 48 -18.28 24.79 3.19
C HIS A 48 -17.69 23.78 4.19
N GLY A 49 -18.20 22.55 4.23
CA GLY A 49 -17.67 21.48 5.07
C GLY A 49 -16.31 20.96 4.61
N GLY A 50 -15.89 21.26 3.39
CA GLY A 50 -14.60 20.85 2.82
C GLY A 50 -14.43 19.33 2.70
N TYR A 51 -15.52 18.56 2.73
CA TYR A 51 -15.46 17.09 2.77
C TYR A 51 -14.85 16.49 1.51
N PHE A 52 -14.96 17.16 0.39
CA PHE A 52 -14.49 16.69 -0.92
C PHE A 52 -13.27 17.46 -1.40
N GLU A 53 -12.73 18.36 -0.59
CA GLU A 53 -11.55 19.12 -0.91
C GLU A 53 -10.30 18.26 -0.85
N THR A 54 -9.41 18.47 -1.81
CA THR A 54 -8.10 17.85 -1.84
C THR A 54 -7.04 18.92 -2.08
N THR A 55 -5.99 18.92 -1.29
CA THR A 55 -4.88 19.88 -1.42
C THR A 55 -4.04 19.62 -2.67
N ILE A 56 -4.00 18.36 -3.13
CA ILE A 56 -3.26 17.95 -4.33
C ILE A 56 -4.07 16.88 -5.04
N LEU A 57 -4.42 17.15 -6.31
CA LEU A 57 -5.06 16.19 -7.21
C LEU A 57 -3.99 15.59 -8.13
N SER A 58 -3.63 14.35 -7.91
CA SER A 58 -2.70 13.62 -8.78
C SER A 58 -3.43 12.95 -9.95
N GLY A 59 -2.70 12.61 -11.02
CA GLY A 59 -3.25 11.83 -12.13
C GLY A 59 -3.82 10.47 -11.69
N ASP A 60 -3.29 9.89 -10.62
CA ASP A 60 -3.81 8.67 -10.00
C ASP A 60 -5.13 8.89 -9.25
N ASP A 61 -5.34 10.09 -8.68
CA ASP A 61 -6.60 10.41 -8.01
C ASP A 61 -7.76 10.49 -9.01
N LEU A 62 -7.51 10.99 -10.22
CA LEU A 62 -8.49 11.03 -11.31
C LEU A 62 -8.94 9.63 -11.77
N LYS A 63 -8.09 8.62 -11.59
CA LYS A 63 -8.38 7.23 -11.98
C LYS A 63 -9.08 6.43 -10.89
N LYS A 64 -9.24 6.95 -9.68
CA LYS A 64 -9.77 6.20 -8.52
C LYS A 64 -11.13 5.57 -8.78
N THR A 65 -12.08 6.29 -9.35
CA THR A 65 -13.42 5.76 -9.64
C THR A 65 -13.35 4.55 -10.56
N ALA A 66 -12.58 4.64 -11.65
CA ALA A 66 -12.37 3.51 -12.56
C ALA A 66 -11.71 2.31 -11.86
N GLN A 67 -10.74 2.57 -10.97
CA GLN A 67 -10.08 1.54 -10.18
C GLN A 67 -11.04 0.85 -9.19
N TYR A 68 -11.99 1.56 -8.59
CA TYR A 68 -13.02 0.95 -7.73
C TYR A 68 -13.97 0.07 -8.54
N HIS A 69 -14.41 0.49 -9.73
CA HIS A 69 -15.22 -0.33 -10.61
C HIS A 69 -14.48 -1.60 -11.05
N ALA A 70 -13.23 -1.47 -11.49
CA ALA A 70 -12.40 -2.62 -11.86
C ALA A 70 -12.22 -3.61 -10.70
N ARG A 71 -12.08 -3.09 -9.46
CA ARG A 71 -11.98 -3.92 -8.26
C ARG A 71 -13.28 -4.68 -7.97
N ALA A 72 -14.43 -4.05 -8.13
CA ALA A 72 -15.72 -4.73 -7.99
C ALA A 72 -15.88 -5.86 -9.02
N GLN A 73 -15.47 -5.62 -10.28
CA GLN A 73 -15.45 -6.64 -11.33
C GLN A 73 -14.49 -7.79 -11.00
N ALA A 74 -13.28 -7.49 -10.49
CA ALA A 74 -12.32 -8.49 -10.07
C ALA A 74 -12.84 -9.34 -8.90
N ALA A 75 -13.56 -8.75 -7.94
CA ALA A 75 -14.18 -9.47 -6.84
C ALA A 75 -15.30 -10.40 -7.30
N GLN A 76 -16.12 -9.97 -8.27
CA GLN A 76 -17.14 -10.84 -8.89
C GLN A 76 -16.48 -11.99 -9.66
N ALA A 77 -15.41 -11.72 -10.40
CA ALA A 77 -14.66 -12.75 -11.12
C ALA A 77 -14.07 -13.78 -10.16
N GLN A 78 -13.52 -13.35 -9.02
CA GLN A 78 -12.98 -14.25 -8.01
C GLN A 78 -13.99 -15.28 -7.53
N ALA A 79 -15.26 -14.90 -7.36
CA ALA A 79 -16.31 -15.79 -6.90
C ALA A 79 -16.60 -16.97 -7.85
N ALA A 80 -16.16 -16.89 -9.11
CA ALA A 80 -16.30 -17.95 -10.10
C ALA A 80 -15.20 -19.02 -10.02
N PHE A 81 -14.14 -18.81 -9.26
CA PHE A 81 -13.02 -19.74 -9.13
C PHE A 81 -13.07 -20.47 -7.79
N ALA A 82 -12.88 -21.80 -7.83
CA ALA A 82 -12.75 -22.63 -6.64
C ALA A 82 -11.35 -22.54 -6.02
N ASP A 83 -10.33 -22.29 -6.84
CA ASP A 83 -8.92 -22.16 -6.45
C ASP A 83 -8.42 -20.72 -6.63
N TYR A 84 -7.78 -20.20 -5.59
CA TYR A 84 -7.29 -18.81 -5.60
C TYR A 84 -6.11 -18.60 -6.55
N GLY A 85 -5.26 -19.60 -6.73
CA GLY A 85 -4.14 -19.53 -7.67
C GLY A 85 -4.62 -19.41 -9.11
N GLN A 86 -5.63 -20.20 -9.50
CA GLN A 86 -6.25 -20.10 -10.83
C GLN A 86 -6.89 -18.73 -11.05
N TYR A 87 -7.50 -18.15 -10.01
CA TYR A 87 -8.00 -16.78 -10.09
C TYR A 87 -6.85 -15.78 -10.34
N LEU A 88 -5.73 -15.89 -9.60
CA LEU A 88 -4.57 -15.02 -9.81
C LEU A 88 -4.00 -15.14 -11.23
N ASP A 89 -3.86 -16.36 -11.75
CA ASP A 89 -3.42 -16.59 -13.14
C ASP A 89 -4.36 -15.94 -14.15
N SER A 90 -5.67 -16.00 -13.88
CA SER A 90 -6.68 -15.39 -14.74
C SER A 90 -6.61 -13.86 -14.79
N LEU A 91 -5.93 -13.22 -13.86
CA LEU A 91 -5.75 -11.76 -13.83
C LEU A 91 -4.71 -11.26 -14.85
N GLU A 92 -3.86 -12.15 -15.38
CA GLU A 92 -2.82 -11.82 -16.37
C GLU A 92 -1.94 -10.65 -15.91
N MET A 93 -1.50 -10.72 -14.64
CA MET A 93 -0.82 -9.61 -14.00
C MET A 93 0.58 -9.38 -14.53
N THR A 94 0.90 -8.10 -14.76
CA THR A 94 2.26 -7.63 -15.06
C THR A 94 2.68 -6.59 -14.05
N ALA A 95 3.84 -6.80 -13.42
CA ALA A 95 4.46 -5.84 -12.51
C ALA A 95 5.68 -5.20 -13.16
N THR A 96 5.74 -3.87 -13.19
CA THR A 96 6.95 -3.12 -13.49
C THR A 96 7.62 -2.75 -12.18
N ILE A 97 8.83 -3.29 -11.91
CA ILE A 97 9.58 -3.04 -10.67
C ILE A 97 10.93 -2.40 -11.01
N ARG A 98 11.10 -1.13 -10.65
CA ARG A 98 12.29 -0.33 -11.00
C ARG A 98 12.77 0.54 -9.85
N PRO A 99 14.03 1.04 -9.90
CA PRO A 99 14.49 2.08 -8.97
C PRO A 99 13.58 3.31 -9.00
N PHE A 100 13.58 4.11 -7.93
CA PHE A 100 12.79 5.34 -7.91
C PHE A 100 13.12 6.25 -9.10
N GLU A 101 12.12 6.63 -9.85
CA GLU A 101 12.20 7.53 -11.00
C GLU A 101 11.54 8.88 -10.66
N ALA A 102 12.11 9.96 -11.19
CA ALA A 102 11.67 11.34 -10.91
C ALA A 102 10.15 11.54 -11.13
N VAL A 103 9.59 10.92 -12.17
CA VAL A 103 8.16 11.01 -12.51
C VAL A 103 7.24 10.42 -11.44
N TYR A 104 7.73 9.53 -10.59
CA TYR A 104 6.93 8.85 -9.55
C TYR A 104 7.23 9.33 -8.13
N MET A 105 8.18 10.23 -7.89
CA MET A 105 8.58 10.64 -6.54
C MET A 105 7.44 11.22 -5.72
N GLN A 106 6.64 12.11 -6.31
CA GLN A 106 5.44 12.64 -5.67
C GLN A 106 4.45 11.52 -5.28
N ARG A 107 4.23 10.55 -6.19
CA ARG A 107 3.34 9.43 -5.94
C ARG A 107 3.87 8.50 -4.86
N ILE A 108 5.18 8.24 -4.84
CA ILE A 108 5.85 7.45 -3.81
C ILE A 108 5.69 8.12 -2.43
N ALA A 109 5.99 9.41 -2.33
CA ALA A 109 5.79 10.18 -1.11
C ALA A 109 4.31 10.15 -0.64
N GLN A 110 3.36 10.29 -1.56
CA GLN A 110 1.93 10.19 -1.26
C GLN A 110 1.57 8.81 -0.69
N LEU A 111 2.15 7.72 -1.24
CA LEU A 111 1.90 6.38 -0.73
C LEU A 111 2.41 6.19 0.70
N THR A 112 3.57 6.76 1.06
CA THR A 112 4.09 6.67 2.44
C THR A 112 3.11 7.31 3.43
N ASN A 113 2.41 8.36 3.02
CA ASN A 113 1.48 9.10 3.87
C ASN A 113 0.07 8.49 3.93
N LYS A 114 -0.35 7.76 2.88
CA LYS A 114 -1.71 7.17 2.78
C LYS A 114 -1.77 5.67 3.15
N SER A 115 -0.64 4.94 3.16
CA SER A 115 -0.62 3.51 3.48
C SER A 115 -0.41 3.28 4.98
N ASN A 116 -1.39 2.65 5.62
CA ASN A 116 -1.35 2.37 7.05
C ASN A 116 -1.40 0.87 7.37
N GLN A 117 -2.12 0.07 6.59
CA GLN A 117 -2.32 -1.35 6.86
C GLN A 117 -1.10 -2.18 6.49
N PHE A 118 -0.59 -1.99 5.27
CA PHE A 118 0.67 -2.59 4.86
C PHE A 118 1.74 -1.49 4.84
N ASN A 119 2.33 -1.24 5.97
CA ASN A 119 3.47 -0.35 6.17
C ASN A 119 4.28 -0.86 7.35
N LEU A 120 5.44 -1.44 7.06
CA LEU A 120 6.23 -2.16 8.06
C LEU A 120 6.93 -1.22 9.05
N THR A 121 7.44 -0.08 8.57
CA THR A 121 8.22 0.85 9.39
C THR A 121 7.50 2.15 9.72
N THR A 122 6.30 2.33 9.18
CA THR A 122 5.44 3.52 9.38
C THR A 122 6.08 4.86 9.01
N LEU A 123 7.22 4.82 8.33
CA LEU A 123 7.95 6.01 7.89
C LEU A 123 7.08 6.85 6.94
N ARG A 124 7.03 8.16 7.20
CA ARG A 124 6.36 9.16 6.35
C ARG A 124 7.42 10.01 5.69
N CYS A 125 7.32 10.17 4.38
CA CYS A 125 8.33 10.85 3.60
C CYS A 125 7.72 11.99 2.81
N THR A 126 8.46 13.08 2.70
CA THR A 126 8.27 14.12 1.69
C THR A 126 8.83 13.67 0.35
N GLU A 127 8.56 14.42 -0.72
CA GLU A 127 9.17 14.15 -2.02
C GLU A 127 10.70 14.31 -1.98
N ASP A 128 11.20 15.27 -1.19
CA ASP A 128 12.64 15.49 -1.03
C ASP A 128 13.32 14.35 -0.29
N ASP A 129 12.66 13.73 0.71
CA ASP A 129 13.16 12.53 1.37
C ASP A 129 13.31 11.37 0.38
N ILE A 130 12.29 11.15 -0.46
CA ILE A 130 12.28 10.10 -1.49
C ILE A 130 13.39 10.36 -2.52
N ARG A 131 13.56 11.60 -2.97
CA ARG A 131 14.64 12.01 -3.87
C ARG A 131 16.00 11.76 -3.25
N SER A 132 16.18 12.14 -1.99
CA SER A 132 17.41 11.91 -1.24
C SER A 132 17.77 10.43 -1.13
N MET A 133 16.79 9.54 -0.96
CA MET A 133 17.03 8.10 -0.96
C MET A 133 17.47 7.61 -2.35
N ALA A 134 16.84 8.09 -3.42
CA ALA A 134 17.14 7.69 -4.79
C ALA A 134 18.53 8.10 -5.27
N GLU A 135 19.05 9.23 -4.79
CA GLU A 135 20.34 9.81 -5.20
C GLU A 135 21.55 9.25 -4.43
N LYS A 136 21.33 8.60 -3.29
CA LYS A 136 22.42 8.08 -2.46
C LYS A 136 22.87 6.69 -2.92
N PRO A 137 24.18 6.46 -3.11
CA PRO A 137 24.70 5.20 -3.60
C PRO A 137 24.60 4.03 -2.60
N ASP A 138 24.40 4.34 -1.31
CA ASP A 138 24.21 3.36 -0.25
C ASP A 138 22.74 2.89 -0.11
N TRP A 139 21.86 3.29 -1.03
CA TRP A 139 20.47 2.90 -1.03
C TRP A 139 20.12 2.04 -2.24
N ILE A 140 19.29 1.02 -2.01
CA ILE A 140 18.52 0.33 -3.05
C ILE A 140 17.07 0.73 -2.88
N THR A 141 16.52 1.36 -3.92
CA THR A 141 15.13 1.83 -3.91
C THR A 141 14.35 1.15 -5.04
N LEU A 142 13.14 0.69 -4.76
CA LEU A 142 12.26 0.07 -5.75
C LEU A 142 10.84 0.57 -5.59
N TYR A 143 10.22 0.96 -6.67
CA TYR A 143 8.76 1.06 -6.76
C TYR A 143 8.22 -0.09 -7.60
N GLY A 144 6.98 -0.49 -7.33
CA GLY A 144 6.27 -1.49 -8.10
C GLY A 144 4.94 -0.94 -8.61
N LYS A 145 4.74 -1.04 -9.93
CA LYS A 145 3.45 -0.82 -10.60
C LYS A 145 2.82 -2.17 -10.89
N LEU A 146 1.49 -2.24 -10.85
CA LEU A 146 0.75 -3.44 -11.20
C LEU A 146 -0.32 -3.11 -12.23
N VAL A 147 -0.33 -3.89 -13.30
CA VAL A 147 -1.39 -3.90 -14.31
C VAL A 147 -2.01 -5.29 -14.33
N ASP A 148 -3.32 -5.36 -14.34
CA ASP A 148 -4.08 -6.57 -14.52
C ASP A 148 -5.12 -6.38 -15.65
N LYS A 149 -5.84 -7.45 -16.03
CA LYS A 149 -6.83 -7.39 -17.12
C LYS A 149 -7.98 -6.41 -16.88
N PHE A 150 -8.18 -5.95 -15.64
CA PHE A 150 -9.25 -5.02 -15.29
C PHE A 150 -8.77 -3.58 -15.22
N ALA A 151 -7.52 -3.34 -14.77
CA ALA A 151 -7.02 -1.98 -14.55
C ALA A 151 -5.49 -1.84 -14.54
N ASP A 152 -5.01 -0.63 -14.88
CA ASP A 152 -3.70 -0.12 -14.47
C ASP A 152 -3.85 0.43 -13.03
N ASN A 153 -3.28 -0.28 -12.06
CA ASN A 153 -3.31 0.11 -10.65
C ASN A 153 -2.27 1.19 -10.31
N GLY A 154 -1.40 1.54 -11.25
CA GLY A 154 -0.32 2.51 -11.05
C GLY A 154 0.73 2.03 -10.05
N VAL A 155 1.47 2.96 -9.43
CA VAL A 155 2.42 2.65 -8.37
C VAL A 155 1.67 2.23 -7.12
N VAL A 156 1.89 0.97 -6.70
CA VAL A 156 1.14 0.31 -5.61
C VAL A 156 2.02 -0.13 -4.45
N THR A 157 3.33 -0.27 -4.64
CA THR A 157 4.25 -0.68 -3.58
C THR A 157 5.59 0.02 -3.71
N VAL A 158 6.27 0.18 -2.59
CA VAL A 158 7.60 0.81 -2.48
C VAL A 158 8.41 0.07 -1.44
N VAL A 159 9.68 -0.14 -1.75
CA VAL A 159 10.68 -0.60 -0.79
C VAL A 159 11.94 0.24 -0.95
N ALA A 160 12.59 0.57 0.16
CA ALA A 160 13.89 1.23 0.19
C ALA A 160 14.75 0.64 1.31
N GLY A 161 15.92 0.17 0.95
CA GLY A 161 16.93 -0.37 1.85
C GLY A 161 18.21 0.44 1.81
N GLN A 162 18.83 0.59 2.97
CA GLN A 162 20.10 1.26 3.15
C GLN A 162 21.21 0.26 3.49
N ALA A 163 22.35 0.39 2.86
CA ALA A 163 23.51 -0.44 3.14
C ALA A 163 24.03 -0.26 4.57
N GLN A 164 24.29 -1.37 5.25
CA GLN A 164 24.96 -1.40 6.54
C GLN A 164 25.91 -2.62 6.59
N GLY A 165 27.17 -2.41 6.33
CA GLY A 165 28.12 -3.52 6.16
C GLY A 165 27.73 -4.43 4.99
N GLN A 166 27.53 -5.72 5.28
CA GLN A 166 27.13 -6.71 4.28
C GLN A 166 25.60 -6.91 4.22
N SER A 167 24.83 -6.12 4.97
CA SER A 167 23.38 -6.20 5.01
C SER A 167 22.74 -5.01 4.29
N LEU A 168 21.61 -5.25 3.65
CA LEU A 168 20.70 -4.21 3.20
C LEU A 168 19.57 -4.06 4.22
N CYS A 169 19.52 -2.93 4.93
CA CYS A 169 18.55 -2.62 5.98
C CYS A 169 17.28 -1.99 5.38
N LEU A 170 16.15 -2.66 5.42
CA LEU A 170 14.89 -2.26 4.82
C LEU A 170 14.23 -1.14 5.66
N ARG A 171 14.53 0.11 5.31
CA ARG A 171 14.03 1.30 6.03
C ARG A 171 12.59 1.65 5.70
N LEU A 172 12.13 1.29 4.51
CA LEU A 172 10.80 1.56 4.03
C LEU A 172 10.27 0.33 3.28
N TRP A 173 9.11 -0.17 3.66
CA TRP A 173 8.31 -1.09 2.85
C TRP A 173 6.85 -0.89 3.12
N LEU A 174 6.13 -0.55 2.09
CA LEU A 174 4.69 -0.36 2.15
C LEU A 174 4.02 -0.79 0.84
N MET A 175 2.72 -1.06 0.96
CA MET A 175 1.89 -1.39 -0.19
C MET A 175 0.47 -0.83 -0.03
N SER A 176 -0.12 -0.48 -1.15
CA SER A 176 -1.53 -0.09 -1.23
C SER A 176 -2.44 -1.28 -0.89
N CYS A 177 -3.46 -1.06 -0.07
CA CYS A 177 -4.45 -2.08 0.26
C CYS A 177 -5.23 -2.61 -0.95
N ARG A 178 -5.17 -1.92 -2.10
CA ARG A 178 -5.86 -2.29 -3.34
C ARG A 178 -5.34 -3.58 -3.97
N VAL A 179 -4.09 -3.95 -3.72
CA VAL A 179 -3.41 -5.07 -4.37
C VAL A 179 -2.93 -6.14 -3.39
N LEU A 180 -3.35 -6.07 -2.14
CA LEU A 180 -2.99 -7.06 -1.12
C LEU A 180 -3.41 -8.47 -1.55
N LYS A 181 -2.59 -9.45 -1.21
CA LYS A 181 -2.80 -10.88 -1.50
C LYS A 181 -2.82 -11.25 -2.98
N ARG A 182 -2.36 -10.38 -3.87
CA ARG A 182 -2.27 -10.67 -5.31
C ARG A 182 -0.88 -11.16 -5.73
N GLY A 183 0.04 -11.38 -4.79
CA GLY A 183 1.42 -11.81 -5.07
C GLY A 183 2.39 -10.68 -5.41
N MET A 184 1.96 -9.41 -5.28
CA MET A 184 2.84 -8.27 -5.50
C MET A 184 3.93 -8.17 -4.41
N GLU A 185 3.63 -8.68 -3.21
CA GLU A 185 4.57 -8.88 -2.12
C GLU A 185 5.74 -9.77 -2.54
N ASP A 186 5.39 -10.92 -3.16
CA ASP A 186 6.37 -11.90 -3.63
C ASP A 186 7.22 -11.31 -4.76
N ALA A 187 6.60 -10.66 -5.74
CA ALA A 187 7.31 -10.02 -6.85
C ALA A 187 8.33 -8.96 -6.37
N MET A 188 7.94 -8.16 -5.37
CA MET A 188 8.83 -7.16 -4.77
C MET A 188 9.98 -7.80 -3.99
N MET A 189 9.70 -8.85 -3.18
CA MET A 189 10.72 -9.56 -2.41
C MET A 189 11.73 -10.24 -3.35
N ASP A 190 11.25 -10.96 -4.38
CA ASP A 190 12.09 -11.64 -5.36
C ASP A 190 13.03 -10.66 -6.07
N THR A 191 12.48 -9.52 -6.51
CA THR A 191 13.27 -8.48 -7.19
C THR A 191 14.28 -7.83 -6.23
N LEU A 192 13.86 -7.55 -4.99
CA LEU A 192 14.72 -6.94 -3.97
C LEU A 192 15.89 -7.88 -3.62
N ALA A 193 15.60 -9.15 -3.35
CA ALA A 193 16.60 -10.15 -3.01
C ALA A 193 17.63 -10.32 -4.13
N ALA A 194 17.17 -10.42 -5.40
CA ALA A 194 18.04 -10.52 -6.55
C ALA A 194 18.94 -9.27 -6.72
N LYS A 195 18.38 -8.06 -6.55
CA LYS A 195 19.16 -6.82 -6.66
C LYS A 195 20.15 -6.66 -5.50
N ALA A 196 19.76 -7.02 -4.28
CA ALA A 196 20.64 -6.97 -3.13
C ALA A 196 21.82 -7.94 -3.29
N ALA A 197 21.56 -9.18 -3.71
CA ALA A 197 22.62 -10.17 -4.00
C ALA A 197 23.54 -9.70 -5.14
N ALA A 198 23.01 -9.16 -6.23
CA ALA A 198 23.79 -8.60 -7.34
C ALA A 198 24.67 -7.41 -6.93
N ALA A 199 24.24 -6.63 -5.92
CA ALA A 199 25.01 -5.55 -5.32
C ALA A 199 26.04 -6.03 -4.29
N GLY A 200 26.14 -7.34 -4.02
CA GLY A 200 27.14 -7.96 -3.14
C GLY A 200 26.71 -8.03 -1.66
N TYR A 201 25.45 -7.74 -1.33
CA TYR A 201 24.94 -7.96 0.03
C TYR A 201 24.69 -9.44 0.26
N THR A 202 24.92 -9.89 1.49
CA THR A 202 24.71 -11.29 1.91
C THR A 202 23.43 -11.48 2.70
N ALA A 203 22.85 -10.39 3.23
CA ALA A 203 21.65 -10.46 4.03
C ALA A 203 20.72 -9.27 3.81
N LEU A 204 19.42 -9.50 4.06
CA LEU A 204 18.42 -8.44 4.27
C LEU A 204 18.13 -8.33 5.77
N GLU A 205 18.00 -7.10 6.26
CA GLU A 205 17.49 -6.81 7.59
C GLU A 205 16.15 -6.08 7.49
N GLY A 206 15.11 -6.67 8.08
CA GLY A 206 13.76 -6.13 8.08
C GLY A 206 13.38 -5.55 9.45
N TYR A 207 12.57 -4.52 9.46
CA TYR A 207 12.06 -3.87 10.66
C TYR A 207 10.54 -3.80 10.62
N TYR A 208 9.90 -4.13 11.73
CA TYR A 208 8.46 -3.94 11.90
C TYR A 208 8.20 -3.11 13.15
N TYR A 209 7.47 -2.01 12.99
CA TYR A 209 7.05 -1.11 14.06
C TYR A 209 5.52 -1.18 14.19
N PRO A 210 4.98 -1.75 15.29
CA PRO A 210 3.56 -1.99 15.44
C PRO A 210 2.75 -0.71 15.57
N THR A 211 1.58 -0.72 14.97
CA THR A 211 0.55 0.31 15.15
C THR A 211 -0.82 -0.35 15.25
N ALA A 212 -1.85 0.42 15.65
CA ALA A 212 -3.23 -0.07 15.66
C ALA A 212 -3.74 -0.50 14.27
N LYS A 213 -3.08 -0.09 13.17
CA LYS A 213 -3.57 -0.30 11.80
C LYS A 213 -2.76 -1.34 10.99
N ASN A 214 -1.51 -1.66 11.40
CA ASN A 214 -0.62 -2.53 10.60
C ASN A 214 -0.40 -3.93 11.19
N ALA A 215 -1.24 -4.36 12.12
CA ALA A 215 -1.12 -5.67 12.76
C ALA A 215 -1.11 -6.85 11.75
N MET A 216 -1.72 -6.67 10.57
CA MET A 216 -1.75 -7.68 9.51
C MET A 216 -0.37 -8.04 8.93
N VAL A 217 0.63 -7.17 9.08
CA VAL A 217 2.00 -7.39 8.58
C VAL A 217 3.01 -7.74 9.67
N ARG A 218 2.55 -8.03 10.88
CA ARG A 218 3.42 -8.42 12.01
C ARG A 218 4.35 -9.58 11.66
N GLU A 219 3.81 -10.61 11.03
CA GLU A 219 4.54 -11.83 10.68
C GLU A 219 5.01 -11.84 9.21
N PHE A 220 5.02 -10.68 8.56
CA PHE A 220 5.39 -10.57 7.15
C PHE A 220 6.76 -11.17 6.87
N TYR A 221 7.77 -10.79 7.64
CA TYR A 221 9.14 -11.27 7.46
C TYR A 221 9.29 -12.77 7.76
N ALA A 222 8.59 -13.27 8.78
CA ALA A 222 8.58 -14.71 9.07
C ALA A 222 8.06 -15.54 7.89
N GLY A 223 7.04 -15.02 7.20
CA GLY A 223 6.49 -15.64 5.99
C GLY A 223 7.52 -15.82 4.86
N TYR A 224 8.57 -15.00 4.81
CA TYR A 224 9.66 -15.08 3.83
C TYR A 224 10.92 -15.81 4.34
N GLY A 225 10.85 -16.40 5.53
CA GLY A 225 11.97 -17.14 6.11
C GLY A 225 13.02 -16.27 6.79
N PHE A 226 12.68 -15.02 7.11
CA PHE A 226 13.53 -14.22 7.99
C PHE A 226 13.47 -14.78 9.42
N GLU A 227 14.60 -14.74 10.10
CA GLU A 227 14.71 -15.04 11.52
C GLU A 227 14.57 -13.76 12.34
N LYS A 228 13.75 -13.80 13.41
CA LYS A 228 13.62 -12.67 14.32
C LYS A 228 14.89 -12.56 15.16
N THR A 229 15.59 -11.44 15.07
CA THR A 229 16.84 -11.19 15.79
C THR A 229 16.69 -10.34 17.05
N ALA A 230 15.65 -9.50 17.11
CA ALA A 230 15.36 -8.69 18.28
C ALA A 230 13.87 -8.32 18.36
N GLU A 231 13.43 -8.06 19.59
CA GLU A 231 12.14 -7.45 19.90
C GLU A 231 12.32 -6.57 21.14
N ASP A 232 11.84 -5.32 21.07
CA ASP A 232 11.91 -4.39 22.20
C ASP A 232 10.60 -4.35 23.01
N ALA A 233 10.58 -3.53 24.07
CA ALA A 233 9.42 -3.41 24.97
C ALA A 233 8.17 -2.82 24.28
N ASP A 234 8.33 -2.07 23.19
CA ASP A 234 7.24 -1.49 22.42
C ASP A 234 6.72 -2.45 21.35
N GLY A 235 7.32 -3.66 21.25
CA GLY A 235 6.97 -4.69 20.26
C GLY A 235 7.56 -4.43 18.86
N ASN A 236 8.52 -3.50 18.74
CA ASN A 236 9.29 -3.34 17.52
C ASN A 236 10.17 -4.58 17.32
N THR A 237 10.18 -5.12 16.11
CA THR A 237 10.94 -6.33 15.80
C THR A 237 11.95 -6.10 14.70
N THR A 238 13.11 -6.75 14.83
CA THR A 238 14.15 -6.82 13.81
C THR A 238 14.28 -8.25 13.32
N TRP A 239 14.45 -8.38 12.02
CA TRP A 239 14.46 -9.65 11.31
C TRP A 239 15.66 -9.71 10.37
N ARG A 240 16.19 -10.91 10.14
CA ARG A 240 17.32 -11.12 9.24
C ARG A 240 17.07 -12.31 8.31
N LEU A 241 17.36 -12.13 7.02
CA LEU A 241 17.35 -13.17 6.00
C LEU A 241 18.74 -13.30 5.41
N ASP A 242 19.27 -14.53 5.36
CA ASP A 242 20.43 -14.86 4.54
C ASP A 242 19.98 -14.98 3.08
N LEU A 243 20.55 -14.16 2.20
CA LEU A 243 20.19 -14.15 0.78
C LEU A 243 20.55 -15.46 0.07
N ALA A 244 21.55 -16.21 0.56
CA ALA A 244 21.90 -17.52 0.00
C ALA A 244 20.81 -18.58 0.24
N ALA A 245 19.97 -18.39 1.27
CA ALA A 245 18.86 -19.29 1.60
C ALA A 245 17.52 -18.88 0.94
N TYR A 246 17.47 -17.70 0.30
CA TYR A 246 16.24 -17.20 -0.30
C TYR A 246 15.93 -17.89 -1.63
N ASN A 247 14.69 -18.34 -1.79
CA ASN A 247 14.17 -18.88 -3.05
C ASN A 247 13.02 -17.99 -3.56
N PRO A 248 13.01 -17.61 -4.84
CA PRO A 248 11.92 -16.84 -5.44
C PRO A 248 10.54 -17.52 -5.30
N ARG A 249 9.48 -16.74 -5.13
CA ARG A 249 8.15 -17.23 -4.78
C ARG A 249 7.01 -16.67 -5.61
N CYS A 250 7.29 -15.83 -6.62
CA CYS A 250 6.25 -15.16 -7.41
C CYS A 250 5.85 -15.96 -8.66
N PRO A 251 4.83 -16.83 -8.62
CA PRO A 251 4.41 -17.63 -9.77
C PRO A 251 3.37 -16.96 -10.67
N HIS A 252 2.63 -15.95 -10.17
CA HIS A 252 1.40 -15.44 -10.81
C HIS A 252 1.56 -14.07 -11.47
N ILE A 253 2.74 -13.45 -11.39
CA ILE A 253 2.98 -12.10 -11.93
C ILE A 253 4.17 -12.15 -12.87
N LYS A 254 3.99 -11.64 -14.10
CA LYS A 254 5.11 -11.37 -15.01
C LYS A 254 5.84 -10.11 -14.52
N ILE A 255 7.11 -10.25 -14.16
CA ILE A 255 7.93 -9.13 -13.68
C ILE A 255 8.71 -8.51 -14.83
N GLU A 256 8.59 -7.19 -15.00
CA GLU A 256 9.38 -6.34 -15.89
C GLU A 256 10.26 -5.41 -15.03
N THR A 257 11.58 -5.54 -15.17
CA THR A 257 12.60 -4.82 -14.39
C THR A 257 13.28 -3.73 -15.20
#